data_45a23afd151f405a574fca0168d5fbd6
#
_entry.id   45a23afd151f405a574fca0168d5fbd6
#
_cell.length_a   1.000
_cell.length_b   1.000
_cell.length_c   1.000
_cell.angle_alpha   90.00
_cell.angle_beta   90.00
_cell.angle_gamma   90.00
#
_symmetry.space_group_name_H-M   'P 1'
#
loop_
_entity.id
_entity.type
_entity.pdbx_description
1 polymer ?
#
loop_
_entity_poly.entity_id
_entity_poly.type
_entity_poly.pdbx_seq_one_letter_code
_entity_poly.pdbx_strand_id
1 'polypeptide(L)'
;MTRSVTVATHRERLWEAVTAGDEYAAVDAVRDALDEGIDEESLLLDVIARVQEKAGLEWAADRLTVAQEHAATAINERVVAALAHRDREGEGGAGHRGRLTVSCVDGEWHAFPARLVTEVLRTRGWRVDYLGAQTPTPHLIAHLHHTDPQAVLLSGSLPTHLPTAHTAITACRAIGVPVLAGGRAFGADGRYARALGADRWAADARGAAAVLEAGLPRPAPTAVRQVMDDLPHLADQEYTLVVHSRGRLVKQTLADLEESFPAIRGYSDAQRERTAEDVAHVIGFLTTALYVDDAQVFTGFLGWRAGILKARKVPARSLLGALDSLAGQLHDFPRSLHLIRDGTAVLRARSAHPAPDTHGV
;
A
#
# COMPACT_ATOMS: atom_id res chain seq x y z
N MET A 1 23.23 -15.21 -19.58
CA MET A 1 22.76 -16.23 -18.62
C MET A 1 23.40 -16.09 -17.23
N THR A 2 24.66 -15.74 -17.09
CA THR A 2 25.40 -15.66 -15.81
C THR A 2 24.83 -14.65 -14.80
N ARG A 3 24.51 -13.41 -15.21
CA ARG A 3 24.04 -12.35 -14.31
C ARG A 3 22.67 -12.65 -13.65
N SER A 4 21.74 -13.27 -14.38
CA SER A 4 20.41 -13.61 -13.85
C SER A 4 20.48 -14.74 -12.81
N VAL A 5 21.41 -15.68 -12.97
CA VAL A 5 21.64 -16.77 -12.01
C VAL A 5 22.21 -16.21 -10.70
N THR A 6 23.16 -15.27 -10.80
CA THR A 6 23.78 -14.62 -9.63
C THR A 6 22.76 -13.85 -8.78
N VAL A 7 21.88 -13.05 -9.41
CA VAL A 7 20.81 -12.32 -8.70
C VAL A 7 19.85 -13.27 -7.98
N ALA A 8 19.45 -14.37 -8.61
CA ALA A 8 18.57 -15.37 -8.00
C ALA A 8 19.21 -16.05 -6.78
N THR A 9 20.52 -16.35 -6.86
CA THR A 9 21.28 -16.95 -5.74
C THR A 9 21.33 -16.00 -4.53
N HIS A 10 21.65 -14.72 -4.74
CA HIS A 10 21.69 -13.75 -3.65
C HIS A 10 20.30 -13.47 -3.06
N ARG A 11 19.25 -13.52 -3.88
CA ARG A 11 17.86 -13.43 -3.38
C ARG A 11 17.53 -14.58 -2.44
N GLU A 12 17.93 -15.81 -2.75
CA GLU A 12 17.67 -16.96 -1.89
C GLU A 12 18.52 -16.90 -0.61
N ARG A 13 19.79 -16.53 -0.68
CA ARG A 13 20.64 -16.32 0.51
C ARG A 13 20.04 -15.25 1.44
N LEU A 14 19.60 -14.12 0.88
CA LEU A 14 18.94 -13.08 1.68
C LEU A 14 17.62 -13.58 2.28
N TRP A 15 16.85 -14.35 1.51
CA TRP A 15 15.60 -14.95 1.99
C TRP A 15 15.83 -15.89 3.18
N GLU A 16 16.83 -16.76 3.09
CA GLU A 16 17.21 -17.68 4.18
C GLU A 16 17.62 -16.91 5.45
N ALA A 17 18.46 -15.89 5.33
CA ALA A 17 18.89 -15.06 6.43
C ALA A 17 17.71 -14.31 7.09
N VAL A 18 16.84 -13.70 6.27
CA VAL A 18 15.66 -12.94 6.73
C VAL A 18 14.67 -13.86 7.47
N THR A 19 14.40 -15.04 6.94
CA THR A 19 13.47 -15.99 7.58
C THR A 19 14.04 -16.67 8.82
N ALA A 20 15.36 -16.78 8.90
CA ALA A 20 16.05 -17.21 10.11
C ALA A 20 16.12 -16.13 11.21
N GLY A 21 15.78 -14.87 10.88
CA GLY A 21 15.93 -13.73 11.78
C GLY A 21 17.38 -13.28 11.95
N ASP A 22 18.29 -13.70 11.06
CA ASP A 22 19.72 -13.37 11.12
C ASP A 22 20.02 -12.09 10.32
N GLU A 23 20.00 -10.96 11.02
CA GLU A 23 20.26 -9.65 10.43
C GLU A 23 21.71 -9.48 9.96
N TYR A 24 22.67 -10.17 10.59
CA TYR A 24 24.07 -10.08 10.20
C TYR A 24 24.32 -10.85 8.91
N ALA A 25 23.84 -12.08 8.82
CA ALA A 25 23.88 -12.87 7.59
C ALA A 25 23.15 -12.18 6.43
N ALA A 26 22.04 -11.46 6.71
CA ALA A 26 21.32 -10.68 5.70
C ALA A 26 22.17 -9.52 5.17
N VAL A 27 22.86 -8.78 6.02
CA VAL A 27 23.77 -7.70 5.61
C VAL A 27 24.97 -8.26 4.85
N ASP A 28 25.55 -9.39 5.28
CA ASP A 28 26.67 -10.02 4.60
C ASP A 28 26.28 -10.54 3.22
N ALA A 29 25.08 -11.16 3.07
CA ALA A 29 24.58 -11.62 1.78
C ALA A 29 24.48 -10.50 0.73
N VAL A 30 24.12 -9.28 1.20
CA VAL A 30 24.00 -8.10 0.34
C VAL A 30 25.36 -7.48 0.03
N ARG A 31 26.30 -7.49 0.98
CA ARG A 31 27.70 -7.05 0.75
C ARG A 31 28.40 -7.95 -0.27
N ASP A 32 28.28 -9.26 -0.10
CA ASP A 32 28.83 -10.23 -1.04
C ASP A 32 28.31 -9.99 -2.47
N ALA A 33 27.00 -9.69 -2.59
CA ALA A 33 26.38 -9.40 -3.89
C ALA A 33 26.98 -8.16 -4.58
N LEU A 34 27.28 -7.11 -3.81
CA LEU A 34 27.99 -5.93 -4.32
C LEU A 34 29.42 -6.26 -4.73
N ASP A 35 30.14 -7.01 -3.89
CA ASP A 35 31.54 -7.40 -4.15
C ASP A 35 31.64 -8.32 -5.36
N GLU A 36 30.60 -9.10 -5.67
CA GLU A 36 30.44 -9.90 -6.90
C GLU A 36 29.98 -9.08 -8.12
N GLY A 37 29.78 -7.75 -7.96
CA GLY A 37 29.49 -6.81 -9.06
C GLY A 37 28.02 -6.65 -9.43
N ILE A 38 27.07 -7.01 -8.53
CA ILE A 38 25.67 -6.61 -8.69
C ILE A 38 25.59 -5.11 -8.38
N ASP A 39 25.01 -4.33 -9.29
CA ASP A 39 24.80 -2.91 -9.06
C ASP A 39 23.75 -2.66 -7.99
N GLU A 40 23.88 -1.54 -7.29
CA GLU A 40 23.05 -1.19 -6.13
C GLU A 40 21.56 -1.13 -6.47
N GLU A 41 21.17 -0.56 -7.60
CA GLU A 41 19.77 -0.50 -8.01
C GLU A 41 19.18 -1.90 -8.24
N SER A 42 19.92 -2.81 -8.90
CA SER A 42 19.50 -4.20 -9.06
C SER A 42 19.41 -4.91 -7.70
N LEU A 43 20.32 -4.62 -6.78
CA LEU A 43 20.28 -5.18 -5.44
C LEU A 43 19.05 -4.72 -4.67
N LEU A 44 18.74 -3.43 -4.70
CA LEU A 44 17.55 -2.88 -4.06
C LEU A 44 16.25 -3.46 -4.64
N LEU A 45 16.14 -3.54 -5.98
CA LEU A 45 14.86 -3.82 -6.64
C LEU A 45 14.67 -5.29 -7.05
N ASP A 46 15.75 -5.98 -7.42
CA ASP A 46 15.66 -7.35 -7.93
C ASP A 46 16.04 -8.39 -6.86
N VAL A 47 16.64 -7.96 -5.73
CA VAL A 47 16.94 -8.83 -4.58
C VAL A 47 16.08 -8.44 -3.39
N ILE A 48 16.32 -7.28 -2.76
CA ILE A 48 15.70 -6.90 -1.48
C ILE A 48 14.19 -6.70 -1.63
N ALA A 49 13.74 -5.95 -2.63
CA ALA A 49 12.30 -5.74 -2.86
C ALA A 49 11.57 -7.06 -3.12
N ARG A 50 12.21 -8.01 -3.83
CA ARG A 50 11.62 -9.32 -4.11
C ARG A 50 11.56 -10.22 -2.88
N VAL A 51 12.54 -10.14 -1.98
CA VAL A 51 12.48 -10.82 -0.68
C VAL A 51 11.35 -10.27 0.18
N GLN A 52 11.17 -8.94 0.22
CA GLN A 52 10.05 -8.34 0.94
C GLN A 52 8.69 -8.72 0.35
N GLU A 53 8.57 -8.75 -0.97
CA GLU A 53 7.36 -9.21 -1.65
C GLU A 53 7.04 -10.66 -1.31
N LYS A 54 8.06 -11.54 -1.33
CA LYS A 54 7.93 -12.95 -0.94
C LYS A 54 7.46 -13.08 0.51
N ALA A 55 8.00 -12.29 1.45
CA ALA A 55 7.56 -12.30 2.85
C ALA A 55 6.07 -11.99 3.00
N GLY A 56 5.55 -10.99 2.30
CA GLY A 56 4.13 -10.66 2.27
C GLY A 56 3.26 -11.78 1.67
N LEU A 57 3.72 -12.45 0.61
CA LEU A 57 3.02 -13.59 0.00
C LEU A 57 2.99 -14.81 0.92
N GLU A 58 4.11 -15.12 1.59
CA GLU A 58 4.21 -16.21 2.54
C GLU A 58 3.33 -15.99 3.78
N TRP A 59 3.25 -14.74 4.27
CA TRP A 59 2.31 -14.36 5.32
C TRP A 59 0.84 -14.52 4.87
N ALA A 60 0.51 -14.06 3.67
CA ALA A 60 -0.85 -14.19 3.13
C ALA A 60 -1.28 -15.65 2.97
N ALA A 61 -0.32 -16.54 2.70
CA ALA A 61 -0.51 -17.98 2.56
C ALA A 61 -0.44 -18.76 3.89
N ASP A 62 -0.36 -18.06 5.04
CA ASP A 62 -0.24 -18.65 6.39
C ASP A 62 1.05 -19.49 6.61
N ARG A 63 2.11 -19.21 5.82
CA ARG A 63 3.43 -19.84 5.99
C ARG A 63 4.39 -19.01 6.84
N LEU A 64 4.12 -17.70 6.99
CA LEU A 64 4.76 -16.83 7.96
C LEU A 64 3.71 -16.25 8.92
N THR A 65 4.07 -16.12 10.19
CA THR A 65 3.29 -15.35 11.16
C THR A 65 3.43 -13.85 10.90
N VAL A 66 2.53 -13.03 11.45
CA VAL A 66 2.65 -11.56 11.44
C VAL A 66 3.98 -11.10 12.05
N ALA A 67 4.41 -11.73 13.17
CA ALA A 67 5.67 -11.39 13.82
C ALA A 67 6.89 -11.69 12.94
N GLN A 68 6.87 -12.80 12.19
CA GLN A 68 7.95 -13.14 11.27
C GLN A 68 8.00 -12.20 10.07
N GLU A 69 6.84 -11.80 9.52
CA GLU A 69 6.77 -10.82 8.43
C GLU A 69 7.30 -9.45 8.89
N HIS A 70 6.93 -9.01 10.11
CA HIS A 70 7.45 -7.77 10.69
C HIS A 70 8.96 -7.83 10.93
N ALA A 71 9.49 -8.95 11.45
CA ALA A 71 10.92 -9.16 11.61
C ALA A 71 11.65 -9.12 10.26
N ALA A 72 11.08 -9.75 9.23
CA ALA A 72 11.60 -9.71 7.87
C ALA A 72 11.68 -8.28 7.32
N THR A 73 10.64 -7.49 7.53
CA THR A 73 10.61 -6.07 7.14
C THR A 73 11.70 -5.28 7.87
N ALA A 74 11.84 -5.45 9.19
CA ALA A 74 12.85 -4.75 9.98
C ALA A 74 14.29 -5.10 9.55
N ILE A 75 14.56 -6.38 9.23
CA ILE A 75 15.86 -6.82 8.71
C ILE A 75 16.13 -6.19 7.35
N ASN A 76 15.15 -6.20 6.43
CA ASN A 76 15.29 -5.59 5.12
C ASN A 76 15.54 -4.08 5.22
N GLU A 77 14.89 -3.37 6.15
CA GLU A 77 15.15 -1.95 6.40
C GLU A 77 16.58 -1.69 6.89
N ARG A 78 17.10 -2.57 7.77
CA ARG A 78 18.49 -2.52 8.22
C ARG A 78 19.47 -2.76 7.08
N VAL A 79 19.20 -3.75 6.23
CA VAL A 79 20.01 -4.04 5.04
C VAL A 79 20.07 -2.83 4.11
N VAL A 80 18.95 -2.20 3.81
CA VAL A 80 18.88 -0.98 2.99
C VAL A 80 19.65 0.17 3.65
N ALA A 81 19.55 0.32 4.97
CA ALA A 81 20.30 1.36 5.68
C ALA A 81 21.82 1.11 5.65
N ALA A 82 22.26 -0.15 5.76
CA ALA A 82 23.67 -0.51 5.67
C ALA A 82 24.26 -0.22 4.27
N LEU A 83 23.49 -0.42 3.19
CA LEU A 83 23.87 -0.04 1.83
C LEU A 83 24.07 1.48 1.70
N ALA A 84 23.07 2.24 2.13
CA ALA A 84 23.08 3.71 2.03
C ALA A 84 24.24 4.39 2.79
N HIS A 85 24.84 3.73 3.78
CA HIS A 85 26.02 4.24 4.49
C HIS A 85 27.32 4.08 3.70
N ARG A 86 27.44 3.01 2.91
CA ARG A 86 28.65 2.70 2.14
C ARG A 86 28.94 3.74 1.06
N ASP A 87 27.88 4.26 0.40
CA ASP A 87 28.03 5.25 -0.67
C ASP A 87 28.55 6.60 -0.19
N ARG A 88 28.28 6.96 1.08
CA ARG A 88 28.76 8.22 1.65
C ARG A 88 30.27 8.26 1.93
N GLU A 89 30.91 7.10 2.04
CA GLU A 89 32.37 7.01 2.25
C GLU A 89 33.15 7.12 0.96
N GLY A 90 32.51 6.96 -0.22
CA GLY A 90 33.16 6.89 -1.52
C GLY A 90 33.13 8.15 -2.39
N GLU A 91 32.08 8.98 -2.33
CA GLU A 91 31.95 10.13 -3.23
C GLU A 91 31.22 11.32 -2.59
N GLY A 92 31.89 12.46 -2.53
CA GLY A 92 31.35 13.77 -2.15
C GLY A 92 30.43 14.39 -3.23
N GLY A 93 29.53 13.63 -3.84
CA GLY A 93 28.77 14.01 -5.02
C GLY A 93 27.23 13.92 -4.92
N ALA A 94 26.66 13.96 -3.71
CA ALA A 94 25.20 13.94 -3.57
C ALA A 94 24.56 15.26 -4.06
N GLY A 95 23.68 15.19 -5.07
CA GLY A 95 22.72 16.26 -5.34
C GLY A 95 22.95 17.14 -6.56
N HIS A 96 23.51 16.61 -7.65
CA HIS A 96 23.66 17.40 -8.89
C HIS A 96 22.34 17.58 -9.67
N ARG A 97 21.32 16.74 -9.43
CA ARG A 97 20.05 16.77 -10.19
C ARG A 97 18.93 17.59 -9.56
N GLY A 98 19.09 18.01 -8.30
CA GLY A 98 18.10 18.80 -7.57
C GLY A 98 17.52 18.06 -6.36
N ARG A 99 16.52 18.68 -5.71
CA ARG A 99 15.92 18.22 -4.46
C ARG A 99 14.53 17.63 -4.70
N LEU A 100 14.26 16.50 -4.08
CA LEU A 100 12.96 15.81 -4.07
C LEU A 100 12.51 15.58 -2.64
N THR A 101 11.20 15.46 -2.43
CA THR A 101 10.64 14.96 -1.16
C THR A 101 9.91 13.65 -1.43
N VAL A 102 10.17 12.63 -0.62
CA VAL A 102 9.46 11.33 -0.66
C VAL A 102 8.73 11.14 0.66
N SER A 103 7.43 10.94 0.59
CA SER A 103 6.56 10.70 1.76
C SER A 103 5.58 9.59 1.47
N CYS A 104 5.18 8.84 2.49
CA CYS A 104 3.96 8.06 2.41
C CYS A 104 2.74 9.00 2.50
N VAL A 105 1.62 8.55 1.94
CA VAL A 105 0.32 9.18 2.15
C VAL A 105 0.01 9.20 3.65
N ASP A 106 -0.62 10.25 4.14
CA ASP A 106 -1.04 10.38 5.53
C ASP A 106 -1.91 9.17 5.96
N GLY A 107 -1.56 8.55 7.07
CA GLY A 107 -2.13 7.30 7.56
C GLY A 107 -1.49 6.01 7.00
N GLU A 108 -0.63 6.09 5.98
CA GLU A 108 0.06 4.92 5.40
C GLU A 108 1.27 4.49 6.25
N TRP A 109 1.25 3.22 6.68
CA TRP A 109 2.31 2.63 7.49
C TRP A 109 3.38 1.89 6.68
N HIS A 110 3.06 1.46 5.46
CA HIS A 110 3.97 0.68 4.63
C HIS A 110 5.04 1.59 4.02
N ALA A 111 6.04 1.93 4.82
CA ALA A 111 7.10 2.87 4.45
C ALA A 111 8.18 2.24 3.55
N PHE A 112 8.34 0.93 3.58
CA PHE A 112 9.44 0.25 2.90
C PHE A 112 9.48 0.49 1.37
N PRO A 113 8.36 0.48 0.62
CA PRO A 113 8.39 0.85 -0.80
C PRO A 113 8.90 2.28 -1.05
N ALA A 114 8.46 3.25 -0.23
CA ALA A 114 8.94 4.63 -0.31
C ALA A 114 10.43 4.74 0.02
N ARG A 115 10.93 3.92 0.96
CA ARG A 115 12.35 3.84 1.28
C ARG A 115 13.18 3.35 0.09
N LEU A 116 12.74 2.29 -0.58
CA LEU A 116 13.42 1.78 -1.79
C LEU A 116 13.47 2.82 -2.90
N VAL A 117 12.35 3.51 -3.17
CA VAL A 117 12.32 4.62 -4.13
C VAL A 117 13.33 5.70 -3.77
N THR A 118 13.41 6.04 -2.47
CA THR A 118 14.36 7.04 -1.97
C THR A 118 15.80 6.67 -2.28
N GLU A 119 16.19 5.42 -1.99
CA GLU A 119 17.58 5.00 -2.23
C GLU A 119 17.90 4.94 -3.73
N VAL A 120 17.00 4.40 -4.56
CA VAL A 120 17.17 4.41 -6.02
C VAL A 120 17.34 5.83 -6.57
N LEU A 121 16.60 6.80 -6.06
CA LEU A 121 16.74 8.19 -6.50
C LEU A 121 18.07 8.81 -6.03
N ARG A 122 18.54 8.44 -4.84
CA ARG A 122 19.87 8.87 -4.34
C ARG A 122 21.01 8.32 -5.18
N THR A 123 20.98 7.01 -5.54
CA THR A 123 22.01 6.43 -6.42
C THR A 123 22.03 7.07 -7.80
N ARG A 124 20.89 7.62 -8.24
CA ARG A 124 20.79 8.39 -9.49
C ARG A 124 21.14 9.87 -9.36
N GLY A 125 21.67 10.31 -8.21
CA GLY A 125 22.20 11.65 -7.97
C GLY A 125 21.16 12.70 -7.56
N TRP A 126 19.98 12.30 -7.06
CA TRP A 126 19.00 13.20 -6.47
C TRP A 126 19.28 13.45 -4.99
N ARG A 127 19.11 14.68 -4.53
CA ARG A 127 18.98 14.96 -3.10
C ARG A 127 17.57 14.66 -2.66
N VAL A 128 17.38 13.67 -1.78
CA VAL A 128 16.05 13.23 -1.38
C VAL A 128 15.84 13.43 0.12
N ASP A 129 14.81 14.22 0.45
CA ASP A 129 14.26 14.31 1.80
C ASP A 129 13.23 13.17 1.96
N TYR A 130 13.57 12.17 2.74
CA TYR A 130 12.68 11.07 3.05
C TYR A 130 11.94 11.35 4.35
N LEU A 131 10.61 11.52 4.28
CA LEU A 131 9.76 11.80 5.44
C LEU A 131 9.17 10.52 6.07
N GLY A 132 9.19 9.41 5.32
CA GLY A 132 8.71 8.13 5.82
C GLY A 132 7.20 8.00 5.92
N ALA A 133 6.76 7.14 6.86
CA ALA A 133 5.36 6.86 7.12
C ALA A 133 4.67 7.98 7.91
N GLN A 134 3.34 8.05 7.76
CA GLN A 134 2.46 8.86 8.62
C GLN A 134 2.81 10.34 8.76
N THR A 135 3.37 10.95 7.73
CA THR A 135 3.55 12.41 7.73
C THR A 135 2.19 13.09 7.47
N PRO A 136 1.62 13.81 8.44
CA PRO A 136 0.36 14.49 8.25
C PRO A 136 0.46 15.53 7.13
N THR A 137 -0.57 15.65 6.29
CA THR A 137 -0.57 16.55 5.14
C THR A 137 -0.17 18.00 5.49
N PRO A 138 -0.61 18.64 6.60
CA PRO A 138 -0.16 19.98 6.94
C PRO A 138 1.36 20.09 7.18
N HIS A 139 1.98 19.07 7.78
CA HIS A 139 3.42 19.04 8.01
C HIS A 139 4.20 18.79 6.71
N LEU A 140 3.67 17.95 5.82
CA LEU A 140 4.21 17.79 4.47
C LEU A 140 4.23 19.14 3.75
N ILE A 141 3.13 19.87 3.72
CA ILE A 141 3.03 21.18 3.07
C ILE A 141 4.02 22.19 3.67
N ALA A 142 4.15 22.24 5.01
CA ALA A 142 5.11 23.11 5.68
C ALA A 142 6.56 22.75 5.28
N HIS A 143 6.89 21.46 5.17
CA HIS A 143 8.20 21.00 4.72
C HIS A 143 8.47 21.41 3.26
N LEU A 144 7.49 21.22 2.35
CA LEU A 144 7.62 21.59 0.95
C LEU A 144 7.83 23.10 0.75
N HIS A 145 7.12 23.93 1.52
CA HIS A 145 7.35 25.38 1.54
C HIS A 145 8.75 25.77 1.97
N HIS A 146 9.30 25.09 2.99
CA HIS A 146 10.63 25.40 3.52
C HIS A 146 11.75 24.93 2.58
N THR A 147 11.54 23.83 1.87
CA THR A 147 12.60 23.14 1.12
C THR A 147 12.56 23.40 -0.39
N ASP A 148 11.43 23.87 -0.91
CA ASP A 148 11.16 24.14 -2.33
C ASP A 148 11.68 23.02 -3.27
N PRO A 149 11.22 21.77 -3.10
CA PRO A 149 11.69 20.66 -3.93
C PRO A 149 11.16 20.78 -5.36
N GLN A 150 11.84 20.10 -6.29
CA GLN A 150 11.38 20.03 -7.69
C GLN A 150 10.09 19.20 -7.84
N ALA A 151 9.90 18.21 -6.98
CA ALA A 151 8.71 17.38 -6.93
C ALA A 151 8.55 16.73 -5.55
N VAL A 152 7.31 16.33 -5.25
CA VAL A 152 6.99 15.42 -4.14
C VAL A 152 6.54 14.08 -4.72
N LEU A 153 7.07 12.99 -4.14
CA LEU A 153 6.65 11.63 -4.43
C LEU A 153 5.78 11.14 -3.28
N LEU A 154 4.54 10.72 -3.60
CA LEU A 154 3.59 10.18 -2.62
C LEU A 154 3.42 8.67 -2.83
N SER A 155 3.77 7.89 -1.82
CA SER A 155 3.67 6.43 -1.81
C SER A 155 2.44 5.98 -1.03
N GLY A 156 1.61 5.11 -1.64
CA GLY A 156 0.46 4.50 -0.99
C GLY A 156 0.35 3.02 -1.33
N SER A 157 0.18 2.19 -0.33
CA SER A 157 0.03 0.73 -0.48
C SER A 157 -1.42 0.27 -0.35
N LEU A 158 -2.19 0.92 0.54
CA LEU A 158 -3.59 0.57 0.81
C LEU A 158 -4.54 1.55 0.12
N PRO A 159 -5.49 1.07 -0.70
CA PRO A 159 -6.50 1.92 -1.33
C PRO A 159 -7.33 2.75 -0.36
N THR A 160 -7.50 2.30 0.89
CA THR A 160 -8.23 3.03 1.93
C THR A 160 -7.66 4.42 2.23
N HIS A 161 -6.44 4.71 1.81
CA HIS A 161 -5.80 6.02 1.94
C HIS A 161 -5.98 6.92 0.71
N LEU A 162 -6.72 6.50 -0.33
CA LEU A 162 -6.96 7.33 -1.53
C LEU A 162 -7.66 8.66 -1.23
N PRO A 163 -8.65 8.75 -0.32
CA PRO A 163 -9.22 10.04 0.05
C PRO A 163 -8.20 11.00 0.67
N THR A 164 -7.32 10.49 1.52
CA THR A 164 -6.24 11.28 2.13
C THR A 164 -5.17 11.65 1.11
N ALA A 165 -4.85 10.71 0.18
CA ALA A 165 -3.95 10.98 -0.94
C ALA A 165 -4.46 12.12 -1.82
N HIS A 166 -5.78 12.15 -2.12
CA HIS A 166 -6.40 13.24 -2.89
C HIS A 166 -6.20 14.59 -2.21
N THR A 167 -6.44 14.65 -0.90
CA THR A 167 -6.21 15.87 -0.11
C THR A 167 -4.75 16.32 -0.20
N ALA A 168 -3.79 15.40 -0.06
CA ALA A 168 -2.36 15.70 -0.14
C ALA A 168 -1.95 16.16 -1.56
N ILE A 169 -2.43 15.48 -2.61
CA ILE A 169 -2.17 15.84 -4.01
C ILE A 169 -2.66 17.25 -4.29
N THR A 170 -3.91 17.55 -3.93
CA THR A 170 -4.53 18.86 -4.13
C THR A 170 -3.76 19.95 -3.41
N ALA A 171 -3.38 19.72 -2.14
CA ALA A 171 -2.64 20.69 -1.34
C ALA A 171 -1.22 20.95 -1.89
N CYS A 172 -0.49 19.92 -2.31
CA CYS A 172 0.84 20.06 -2.93
C CYS A 172 0.77 20.87 -4.22
N ARG A 173 -0.20 20.57 -5.08
CA ARG A 173 -0.38 21.29 -6.35
C ARG A 173 -0.82 22.74 -6.15
N ALA A 174 -1.62 23.02 -5.12
CA ALA A 174 -2.02 24.39 -4.79
C ALA A 174 -0.84 25.31 -4.45
N ILE A 175 0.23 24.75 -3.90
CA ILE A 175 1.49 25.49 -3.63
C ILE A 175 2.50 25.40 -4.79
N GLY A 176 2.11 24.86 -5.95
CA GLY A 176 2.96 24.79 -7.13
C GLY A 176 4.01 23.68 -7.13
N VAL A 177 3.91 22.68 -6.22
CA VAL A 177 4.81 21.52 -6.19
C VAL A 177 4.16 20.36 -6.96
N PRO A 178 4.80 19.83 -8.03
CA PRO A 178 4.26 18.72 -8.79
C PRO A 178 4.32 17.42 -8.00
N VAL A 179 3.29 16.58 -8.20
CA VAL A 179 3.11 15.31 -7.49
C VAL A 179 3.32 14.13 -8.43
N LEU A 180 4.26 13.26 -8.08
CA LEU A 180 4.42 11.92 -8.65
C LEU A 180 3.86 10.89 -7.66
N ALA A 181 2.75 10.25 -8.00
CA ALA A 181 2.15 9.21 -7.16
C ALA A 181 2.68 7.82 -7.53
N GLY A 182 2.79 6.93 -6.55
CA GLY A 182 3.21 5.55 -6.75
C GLY A 182 2.71 4.60 -5.67
N GLY A 183 2.86 3.31 -5.92
CA GLY A 183 2.42 2.24 -5.05
C GLY A 183 1.04 1.66 -5.42
N ARG A 184 0.71 0.50 -4.83
CA ARG A 184 -0.46 -0.31 -5.22
C ARG A 184 -1.81 0.39 -4.99
N ALA A 185 -1.88 1.32 -4.03
CA ALA A 185 -3.10 2.08 -3.76
C ALA A 185 -3.65 2.79 -5.00
N PHE A 186 -2.76 3.25 -5.89
CA PHE A 186 -3.13 4.02 -7.06
C PHE A 186 -3.55 3.19 -8.29
N GLY A 187 -3.67 1.85 -8.12
CA GLY A 187 -4.00 0.92 -9.19
C GLY A 187 -2.79 0.50 -10.03
N ALA A 188 -2.89 -0.67 -10.66
CA ALA A 188 -1.78 -1.24 -11.45
C ALA A 188 -1.40 -0.41 -12.68
N ASP A 189 -2.32 0.41 -13.15
CA ASP A 189 -2.18 1.32 -14.29
C ASP A 189 -2.14 2.81 -13.90
N GLY A 190 -2.19 3.11 -12.60
CA GLY A 190 -2.20 4.48 -12.09
C GLY A 190 -3.53 5.24 -12.30
N ARG A 191 -4.62 4.53 -12.54
CA ARG A 191 -5.92 5.17 -12.81
C ARG A 191 -6.40 6.05 -11.67
N TYR A 192 -6.18 5.64 -10.41
CA TYR A 192 -6.57 6.46 -9.26
C TYR A 192 -5.64 7.66 -9.06
N ALA A 193 -4.35 7.54 -9.37
CA ALA A 193 -3.44 8.69 -9.36
C ALA A 193 -3.93 9.78 -10.33
N ARG A 194 -4.33 9.39 -11.55
CA ARG A 194 -4.87 10.32 -12.55
C ARG A 194 -6.21 10.89 -12.12
N ALA A 195 -7.13 10.06 -11.63
CA ALA A 195 -8.45 10.51 -11.17
C ALA A 195 -8.35 11.51 -10.00
N LEU A 196 -7.37 11.33 -9.11
CA LEU A 196 -7.10 12.22 -7.98
C LEU A 196 -6.19 13.40 -8.34
N GLY A 197 -5.88 13.61 -9.60
CA GLY A 197 -5.19 14.79 -10.10
C GLY A 197 -3.68 14.81 -9.86
N ALA A 198 -3.01 13.68 -9.63
CA ALA A 198 -1.54 13.62 -9.60
C ALA A 198 -0.96 14.00 -10.98
N ASP A 199 0.16 14.74 -10.99
CA ASP A 199 0.77 15.19 -12.24
C ASP A 199 1.36 14.03 -13.03
N ARG A 200 1.89 13.01 -12.33
CA ARG A 200 2.38 11.76 -12.92
C ARG A 200 2.18 10.59 -11.96
N TRP A 201 2.32 9.41 -12.52
CA TRP A 201 2.31 8.14 -11.81
C TRP A 201 3.46 7.25 -12.28
N ALA A 202 3.99 6.43 -11.39
CA ALA A 202 4.96 5.42 -11.69
C ALA A 202 4.62 4.10 -11.00
N ALA A 203 4.80 2.98 -11.72
CA ALA A 203 4.53 1.64 -11.21
C ALA A 203 5.55 1.19 -10.16
N ASP A 204 6.80 1.65 -10.32
CA ASP A 204 7.96 1.25 -9.52
C ASP A 204 9.01 2.37 -9.44
N ALA A 205 10.12 2.09 -8.74
CA ALA A 205 11.20 3.06 -8.54
C ALA A 205 11.92 3.40 -9.85
N ARG A 206 12.10 2.43 -10.78
CA ARG A 206 12.70 2.69 -12.09
C ARG A 206 11.84 3.62 -12.93
N GLY A 207 10.53 3.37 -12.93
CA GLY A 207 9.55 4.24 -13.60
C GLY A 207 9.52 5.64 -12.99
N ALA A 208 9.59 5.75 -11.66
CA ALA A 208 9.66 7.04 -10.97
C ALA A 208 10.89 7.85 -11.38
N ALA A 209 12.05 7.20 -11.42
CA ALA A 209 13.28 7.82 -11.85
C ALA A 209 13.22 8.29 -13.32
N ALA A 210 12.68 7.46 -14.22
CA ALA A 210 12.52 7.82 -15.63
C ALA A 210 11.58 9.03 -15.81
N VAL A 211 10.47 9.09 -15.07
CA VAL A 211 9.55 10.24 -15.08
C VAL A 211 10.27 11.51 -14.62
N LEU A 212 11.06 11.45 -13.56
CA LEU A 212 11.82 12.60 -13.04
C LEU A 212 12.92 13.05 -14.00
N GLU A 213 13.60 12.12 -14.66
CA GLU A 213 14.61 12.41 -15.69
C GLU A 213 14.02 13.09 -16.92
N ALA A 214 12.80 12.73 -17.30
CA ALA A 214 12.05 13.39 -18.36
C ALA A 214 11.55 14.81 -17.98
N GLY A 215 11.56 15.12 -16.69
CA GLY A 215 11.12 16.38 -16.11
C GLY A 215 9.63 16.42 -15.78
N LEU A 216 9.34 17.06 -14.65
CA LEU A 216 7.98 17.34 -14.18
C LEU A 216 7.75 18.85 -14.23
N PRO A 217 6.87 19.35 -15.09
CA PRO A 217 6.54 20.77 -15.11
C PRO A 217 5.82 21.15 -13.81
N ARG A 218 6.21 22.29 -13.23
CA ARG A 218 5.50 22.81 -12.06
C ARG A 218 4.07 23.19 -12.46
N PRO A 219 3.06 22.74 -11.70
CA PRO A 219 1.69 23.16 -11.96
C PRO A 219 1.59 24.68 -11.70
N ALA A 220 0.81 25.36 -12.55
CA ALA A 220 0.47 26.76 -12.24
C ALA A 220 -0.32 26.76 -10.91
N PRO A 221 -0.03 27.70 -9.98
CA PRO A 221 -0.84 27.86 -8.78
C PRO A 221 -2.29 28.11 -9.20
N THR A 222 -3.13 27.11 -9.09
CA THR A 222 -4.55 27.22 -9.42
C THR A 222 -5.32 27.47 -8.15
N ALA A 223 -6.47 28.17 -8.27
CA ALA A 223 -7.45 28.21 -7.20
C ALA A 223 -7.69 26.78 -6.68
N VAL A 224 -7.75 26.62 -5.36
CA VAL A 224 -7.96 25.33 -4.70
C VAL A 224 -9.18 24.68 -5.34
N ARG A 225 -8.96 23.62 -6.13
CA ARG A 225 -10.07 22.81 -6.67
C ARG A 225 -10.75 22.12 -5.50
N GLN A 226 -12.07 22.12 -5.50
CA GLN A 226 -12.81 21.32 -4.54
C GLN A 226 -12.78 19.86 -4.99
N VAL A 227 -12.75 18.94 -4.02
CA VAL A 227 -12.82 17.48 -4.27
C VAL A 227 -14.00 17.11 -5.18
N MET A 228 -15.11 17.85 -5.09
CA MET A 228 -16.31 17.67 -5.91
C MET A 228 -16.08 18.00 -7.40
N ASP A 229 -15.12 18.85 -7.73
CA ASP A 229 -14.80 19.19 -9.12
C ASP A 229 -14.07 18.02 -9.81
N ASP A 230 -13.26 17.30 -9.04
CA ASP A 230 -12.50 16.14 -9.55
C ASP A 230 -13.34 14.86 -9.52
N LEU A 231 -14.24 14.72 -8.53
CA LEU A 231 -15.07 13.54 -8.28
C LEU A 231 -16.57 13.90 -8.16
N PRO A 232 -17.23 14.27 -9.27
CA PRO A 232 -18.60 14.79 -9.26
C PRO A 232 -19.65 13.78 -8.74
N HIS A 233 -19.38 12.48 -8.79
CA HIS A 233 -20.25 11.44 -8.26
C HIS A 233 -20.42 11.50 -6.73
N LEU A 234 -19.53 12.21 -6.01
CA LEU A 234 -19.66 12.41 -4.56
C LEU A 234 -20.80 13.38 -4.20
N ALA A 235 -21.42 14.04 -5.18
CA ALA A 235 -22.58 14.92 -4.98
C ALA A 235 -23.80 14.17 -4.39
N ASP A 236 -23.88 12.83 -4.56
CA ASP A 236 -24.94 12.01 -3.98
C ASP A 236 -24.82 11.82 -2.45
N GLN A 237 -23.72 12.25 -1.84
CA GLN A 237 -23.43 12.19 -0.41
C GLN A 237 -23.30 10.77 0.18
N GLU A 238 -23.46 9.68 -0.61
CA GLU A 238 -23.37 8.32 -0.06
C GLU A 238 -22.04 8.06 0.65
N TYR A 239 -20.90 8.42 0.02
CA TYR A 239 -19.60 8.32 0.66
C TYR A 239 -19.56 9.01 2.02
N THR A 240 -19.99 10.27 2.07
CA THR A 240 -19.95 11.09 3.29
C THR A 240 -20.81 10.50 4.40
N LEU A 241 -22.03 10.06 4.08
CA LEU A 241 -22.97 9.51 5.04
C LEU A 241 -22.48 8.13 5.56
N VAL A 242 -21.92 7.28 4.71
CA VAL A 242 -21.37 5.98 5.14
C VAL A 242 -20.14 6.18 6.03
N VAL A 243 -19.23 7.11 5.69
CA VAL A 243 -18.07 7.45 6.54
C VAL A 243 -18.52 7.93 7.93
N HIS A 244 -19.46 8.87 8.00
CA HIS A 244 -19.97 9.36 9.28
C HIS A 244 -20.69 8.29 10.09
N SER A 245 -21.30 7.30 9.44
CA SER A 245 -21.99 6.19 10.09
C SER A 245 -21.09 5.03 10.48
N ARG A 246 -19.77 5.06 10.16
CA ARG A 246 -18.85 3.92 10.30
C ARG A 246 -18.93 3.24 11.67
N GLY A 247 -18.89 4.02 12.76
CA GLY A 247 -18.92 3.47 14.13
C GLY A 247 -20.23 2.74 14.43
N ARG A 248 -21.37 3.28 13.97
CA ARG A 248 -22.70 2.65 14.10
C ARG A 248 -22.77 1.39 13.25
N LEU A 249 -22.30 1.45 12.01
CA LEU A 249 -22.28 0.29 11.09
C LEU A 249 -21.47 -0.87 11.66
N VAL A 250 -20.27 -0.60 12.19
CA VAL A 250 -19.43 -1.63 12.84
C VAL A 250 -20.18 -2.27 14.01
N LYS A 251 -20.71 -1.43 14.92
CA LYS A 251 -21.40 -1.92 16.13
C LYS A 251 -22.61 -2.79 15.79
N GLN A 252 -23.44 -2.34 14.84
CA GLN A 252 -24.63 -3.08 14.44
C GLN A 252 -24.26 -4.38 13.71
N THR A 253 -23.27 -4.34 12.80
CA THR A 253 -22.81 -5.55 12.11
C THR A 253 -22.28 -6.61 13.07
N LEU A 254 -21.56 -6.21 14.13
CA LEU A 254 -21.12 -7.14 15.17
C LEU A 254 -22.31 -7.78 15.92
N ALA A 255 -23.33 -7.00 16.26
CA ALA A 255 -24.52 -7.53 16.92
C ALA A 255 -25.27 -8.53 16.02
N ASP A 256 -25.44 -8.21 14.73
CA ASP A 256 -26.09 -9.09 13.75
C ASP A 256 -25.29 -10.38 13.52
N LEU A 257 -23.95 -10.29 13.54
CA LEU A 257 -23.06 -11.45 13.46
C LEU A 257 -23.16 -12.34 14.72
N GLU A 258 -23.26 -11.77 15.91
CA GLU A 258 -23.48 -12.54 17.16
C GLU A 258 -24.81 -13.26 17.18
N GLU A 259 -25.83 -12.69 16.55
CA GLU A 259 -27.14 -13.32 16.40
C GLU A 259 -27.10 -14.46 15.39
N SER A 260 -26.49 -14.24 14.21
CA SER A 260 -26.41 -15.19 13.12
C SER A 260 -25.43 -16.33 13.39
N PHE A 261 -24.38 -16.07 14.17
CA PHE A 261 -23.31 -17.03 14.51
C PHE A 261 -23.09 -17.07 16.04
N PRO A 262 -23.91 -17.84 16.78
CA PRO A 262 -23.87 -17.87 18.25
C PRO A 262 -22.49 -18.23 18.84
N ALA A 263 -21.63 -18.89 18.08
CA ALA A 263 -20.26 -19.20 18.49
C ALA A 263 -19.42 -17.92 18.81
N ILE A 264 -19.75 -16.80 18.21
CA ILE A 264 -19.07 -15.50 18.44
C ILE A 264 -19.27 -15.02 19.89
N ARG A 265 -20.36 -15.41 20.55
CA ARG A 265 -20.64 -15.08 21.95
C ARG A 265 -19.57 -15.65 22.91
N GLY A 266 -18.92 -16.74 22.50
CA GLY A 266 -17.80 -17.34 23.24
C GLY A 266 -16.43 -16.76 22.93
N TYR A 267 -16.32 -15.72 22.09
CA TYR A 267 -15.06 -15.10 21.74
C TYR A 267 -14.47 -14.33 22.93
N SER A 268 -13.15 -14.41 23.07
CA SER A 268 -12.40 -13.52 23.96
C SER A 268 -12.49 -12.07 23.48
N ASP A 269 -12.18 -11.12 24.37
CA ASP A 269 -12.17 -9.69 24.03
C ASP A 269 -11.23 -9.40 22.84
N ALA A 270 -10.05 -10.02 22.79
CA ALA A 270 -9.12 -9.91 21.68
C ALA A 270 -9.67 -10.48 20.35
N GLN A 271 -10.51 -11.51 20.39
CA GLN A 271 -11.17 -12.05 19.19
C GLN A 271 -12.30 -11.14 18.72
N ARG A 272 -13.05 -10.55 19.65
CA ARG A 272 -14.10 -9.57 19.35
C ARG A 272 -13.50 -8.30 18.74
N GLU A 273 -12.40 -7.80 19.30
CA GLU A 273 -11.67 -6.64 18.78
C GLU A 273 -11.21 -6.88 17.33
N ARG A 274 -10.57 -8.02 17.05
CA ARG A 274 -10.18 -8.39 15.68
C ARG A 274 -11.37 -8.50 14.73
N THR A 275 -12.51 -9.04 15.20
CA THR A 275 -13.72 -9.10 14.37
C THR A 275 -14.25 -7.69 14.07
N ALA A 276 -14.18 -6.78 15.04
CA ALA A 276 -14.55 -5.37 14.85
C ALA A 276 -13.62 -4.67 13.84
N GLU A 277 -12.31 -4.91 13.93
CA GLU A 277 -11.31 -4.42 12.98
C GLU A 277 -11.58 -4.95 11.56
N ASP A 278 -11.90 -6.24 11.42
CA ASP A 278 -12.24 -6.85 10.14
C ASP A 278 -13.48 -6.21 9.50
N VAL A 279 -14.53 -5.99 10.28
CA VAL A 279 -15.73 -5.26 9.82
C VAL A 279 -15.39 -3.81 9.45
N ALA A 280 -14.57 -3.14 10.26
CA ALA A 280 -14.12 -1.78 9.98
C ALA A 280 -13.31 -1.69 8.67
N HIS A 281 -12.49 -2.71 8.36
CA HIS A 281 -11.78 -2.81 7.08
C HIS A 281 -12.74 -3.00 5.91
N VAL A 282 -13.75 -3.88 6.04
CA VAL A 282 -14.78 -4.05 5.00
C VAL A 282 -15.46 -2.72 4.68
N ILE A 283 -15.88 -1.96 5.71
CA ILE A 283 -16.48 -0.64 5.54
C ILE A 283 -15.48 0.36 4.93
N GLY A 284 -14.22 0.32 5.34
CA GLY A 284 -13.16 1.17 4.79
C GLY A 284 -12.96 0.97 3.29
N PHE A 285 -12.95 -0.27 2.82
CA PHE A 285 -12.85 -0.56 1.39
C PHE A 285 -14.14 -0.26 0.62
N LEU A 286 -15.32 -0.44 1.24
CA LEU A 286 -16.60 -0.02 0.67
C LEU A 286 -16.64 1.50 0.46
N THR A 287 -16.26 2.28 1.48
CA THR A 287 -16.21 3.74 1.38
C THR A 287 -15.19 4.22 0.36
N THR A 288 -14.04 3.54 0.26
CA THR A 288 -13.04 3.88 -0.75
C THR A 288 -13.55 3.59 -2.17
N ALA A 289 -14.26 2.47 -2.38
CA ALA A 289 -14.89 2.17 -3.66
C ALA A 289 -15.96 3.23 -4.04
N LEU A 290 -16.75 3.70 -3.08
CA LEU A 290 -17.66 4.83 -3.26
C LEU A 290 -16.91 6.13 -3.62
N TYR A 291 -15.75 6.36 -2.99
CA TYR A 291 -14.96 7.58 -3.19
C TYR A 291 -14.37 7.65 -4.60
N VAL A 292 -13.84 6.55 -5.13
CA VAL A 292 -13.22 6.52 -6.47
C VAL A 292 -14.16 5.99 -7.55
N ASP A 293 -15.41 5.67 -7.20
CA ASP A 293 -16.44 5.10 -8.09
C ASP A 293 -15.97 3.85 -8.84
N ASP A 294 -15.29 2.93 -8.12
CA ASP A 294 -14.76 1.71 -8.72
C ASP A 294 -14.98 0.49 -7.81
N ALA A 295 -15.85 -0.40 -8.25
CA ALA A 295 -16.17 -1.65 -7.55
C ALA A 295 -14.94 -2.57 -7.36
N GLN A 296 -13.92 -2.47 -8.20
CA GLN A 296 -12.73 -3.32 -8.10
C GLN A 296 -11.94 -3.10 -6.81
N VAL A 297 -12.00 -1.91 -6.21
CA VAL A 297 -11.39 -1.64 -4.89
C VAL A 297 -12.00 -2.56 -3.84
N PHE A 298 -13.33 -2.65 -3.80
CA PHE A 298 -14.05 -3.43 -2.80
C PHE A 298 -14.02 -4.93 -3.10
N THR A 299 -14.34 -5.31 -4.34
CA THR A 299 -14.38 -6.73 -4.76
C THR A 299 -12.99 -7.37 -4.73
N GLY A 300 -11.95 -6.63 -5.11
CA GLY A 300 -10.56 -7.08 -5.02
C GLY A 300 -10.12 -7.34 -3.58
N PHE A 301 -10.45 -6.43 -2.66
CA PHE A 301 -10.20 -6.63 -1.23
C PHE A 301 -10.92 -7.87 -0.68
N LEU A 302 -12.21 -8.02 -0.96
CA LEU A 302 -12.98 -9.18 -0.48
C LEU A 302 -12.42 -10.49 -1.03
N GLY A 303 -12.03 -10.50 -2.31
CA GLY A 303 -11.38 -11.65 -2.92
C GLY A 303 -10.05 -12.01 -2.27
N TRP A 304 -9.20 -11.03 -1.99
CA TRP A 304 -7.93 -11.21 -1.28
C TRP A 304 -8.15 -11.69 0.15
N ARG A 305 -9.09 -11.07 0.89
CA ARG A 305 -9.43 -11.46 2.26
C ARG A 305 -9.95 -12.90 2.35
N ALA A 306 -10.82 -13.31 1.40
CA ALA A 306 -11.29 -14.67 1.33
C ALA A 306 -10.14 -15.67 1.10
N GLY A 307 -9.14 -15.31 0.29
CA GLY A 307 -7.92 -16.11 0.11
C GLY A 307 -7.15 -16.31 1.41
N ILE A 308 -6.94 -15.25 2.19
CA ILE A 308 -6.28 -15.31 3.51
C ILE A 308 -7.07 -16.20 4.48
N LEU A 309 -8.40 -16.03 4.56
CA LEU A 309 -9.23 -16.86 5.43
C LEU A 309 -9.16 -18.35 5.04
N LYS A 310 -9.18 -18.64 3.72
CA LYS A 310 -9.02 -20.00 3.22
C LYS A 310 -7.67 -20.61 3.62
N ALA A 311 -6.56 -19.89 3.48
CA ALA A 311 -5.24 -20.34 3.89
C ALA A 311 -5.21 -20.70 5.39
N ARG A 312 -5.89 -19.91 6.22
CA ARG A 312 -6.02 -20.12 7.68
C ARG A 312 -7.13 -21.10 8.07
N LYS A 313 -7.76 -21.79 7.10
CA LYS A 313 -8.88 -22.73 7.30
C LYS A 313 -10.09 -22.11 8.03
N VAL A 314 -10.27 -20.80 7.88
CA VAL A 314 -11.41 -20.04 8.42
C VAL A 314 -12.48 -19.91 7.33
N PRO A 315 -13.72 -20.35 7.58
CA PRO A 315 -14.79 -20.21 6.59
C PRO A 315 -15.12 -18.73 6.30
N ALA A 316 -15.25 -18.37 5.02
CA ALA A 316 -15.63 -17.02 4.58
C ALA A 316 -17.09 -16.64 4.89
N ARG A 317 -17.85 -17.51 5.60
CA ARG A 317 -19.25 -17.24 5.96
C ARG A 317 -19.46 -15.98 6.80
N SER A 318 -18.49 -15.64 7.64
CA SER A 318 -18.53 -14.41 8.44
C SER A 318 -18.48 -13.15 7.57
N LEU A 319 -17.74 -13.17 6.45
CA LEU A 319 -17.72 -12.06 5.49
C LEU A 319 -19.10 -11.91 4.82
N LEU A 320 -19.75 -13.01 4.42
CA LEU A 320 -21.08 -12.95 3.84
C LEU A 320 -22.12 -12.40 4.84
N GLY A 321 -22.09 -12.86 6.10
CA GLY A 321 -22.96 -12.32 7.15
C GLY A 321 -22.73 -10.83 7.40
N ALA A 322 -21.48 -10.37 7.36
CA ALA A 322 -21.17 -8.93 7.49
C ALA A 322 -21.73 -8.14 6.29
N LEU A 323 -21.62 -8.64 5.07
CA LEU A 323 -22.20 -8.00 3.89
C LEU A 323 -23.73 -7.98 3.92
N ASP A 324 -24.37 -9.03 4.38
CA ASP A 324 -25.83 -9.09 4.53
C ASP A 324 -26.32 -8.08 5.55
N SER A 325 -25.64 -7.95 6.71
CA SER A 325 -25.94 -6.92 7.72
C SER A 325 -25.75 -5.51 7.15
N LEU A 326 -24.63 -5.24 6.46
CA LEU A 326 -24.37 -3.94 5.84
C LEU A 326 -25.41 -3.60 4.76
N ALA A 327 -25.86 -4.59 3.95
CA ALA A 327 -26.91 -4.38 2.96
C ALA A 327 -28.23 -3.96 3.63
N GLY A 328 -28.59 -4.57 4.76
CA GLY A 328 -29.77 -4.19 5.55
C GLY A 328 -29.67 -2.78 6.13
N GLN A 329 -28.48 -2.40 6.63
CA GLN A 329 -28.25 -1.08 7.22
C GLN A 329 -28.17 0.06 6.20
N LEU A 330 -27.73 -0.26 4.96
CA LEU A 330 -27.50 0.69 3.87
C LEU A 330 -28.59 0.59 2.77
N HIS A 331 -29.80 0.13 3.12
CA HIS A 331 -30.87 -0.12 2.15
C HIS A 331 -31.30 1.13 1.35
N ASP A 332 -31.09 2.32 1.87
CA ASP A 332 -31.39 3.61 1.22
C ASP A 332 -30.22 4.14 0.35
N PHE A 333 -29.10 3.41 0.25
CA PHE A 333 -27.89 3.82 -0.45
C PHE A 333 -27.65 2.95 -1.69
N PRO A 334 -28.13 3.34 -2.89
CA PRO A 334 -28.12 2.48 -4.07
C PRO A 334 -26.73 2.10 -4.55
N ARG A 335 -25.73 3.00 -4.50
CA ARG A 335 -24.35 2.69 -4.89
C ARG A 335 -23.71 1.72 -3.90
N SER A 336 -23.90 1.95 -2.60
CA SER A 336 -23.43 1.04 -1.54
C SER A 336 -24.01 -0.36 -1.72
N LEU A 337 -25.32 -0.46 -1.98
CA LEU A 337 -25.98 -1.75 -2.25
C LEU A 337 -25.45 -2.44 -3.50
N HIS A 338 -25.16 -1.69 -4.56
CA HIS A 338 -24.57 -2.25 -5.78
C HIS A 338 -23.20 -2.87 -5.48
N LEU A 339 -22.31 -2.13 -4.82
CA LEU A 339 -20.99 -2.61 -4.40
C LEU A 339 -21.07 -3.85 -3.49
N ILE A 340 -21.99 -3.87 -2.52
CA ILE A 340 -22.19 -5.01 -1.63
C ILE A 340 -22.67 -6.24 -2.41
N ARG A 341 -23.57 -6.09 -3.38
CA ARG A 341 -24.02 -7.21 -4.25
C ARG A 341 -22.86 -7.77 -5.06
N ASP A 342 -22.03 -6.92 -5.66
CA ASP A 342 -20.85 -7.36 -6.41
C ASP A 342 -19.87 -8.10 -5.52
N GLY A 343 -19.60 -7.57 -4.33
CA GLY A 343 -18.75 -8.22 -3.33
C GLY A 343 -19.29 -9.58 -2.89
N THR A 344 -20.59 -9.67 -2.66
CA THR A 344 -21.28 -10.93 -2.31
C THR A 344 -21.15 -11.96 -3.44
N ALA A 345 -21.31 -11.54 -4.69
CA ALA A 345 -21.15 -12.40 -5.86
C ALA A 345 -19.72 -12.97 -5.96
N VAL A 346 -18.68 -12.14 -5.74
CA VAL A 346 -17.29 -12.59 -5.73
C VAL A 346 -17.02 -13.61 -4.63
N LEU A 347 -17.53 -13.40 -3.41
CA LEU A 347 -17.35 -14.33 -2.30
C LEU A 347 -18.08 -15.67 -2.56
N ARG A 348 -19.28 -15.65 -3.11
CA ARG A 348 -20.05 -16.87 -3.46
C ARG A 348 -19.36 -17.67 -4.57
N ALA A 349 -18.87 -17.00 -5.62
CA ALA A 349 -18.16 -17.65 -6.71
C ALA A 349 -16.89 -18.38 -6.22
N ARG A 350 -16.13 -17.76 -5.32
CA ARG A 350 -14.93 -18.39 -4.74
C ARG A 350 -15.24 -19.53 -3.77
N SER A 351 -16.41 -19.52 -3.14
CA SER A 351 -16.85 -20.60 -2.27
C SER A 351 -17.33 -21.82 -3.09
N ALA A 352 -17.86 -21.61 -4.30
CA ALA A 352 -18.36 -22.65 -5.19
C ALA A 352 -17.25 -23.36 -5.98
N HIS A 353 -16.11 -22.71 -6.23
CA HIS A 353 -14.97 -23.28 -6.95
C HIS A 353 -13.72 -23.25 -6.05
N PRO A 354 -13.54 -24.25 -5.17
CA PRO A 354 -12.24 -24.42 -4.51
C PRO A 354 -11.21 -24.64 -5.63
N ALA A 355 -10.18 -23.74 -5.70
CA ALA A 355 -9.10 -23.90 -6.66
C ALA A 355 -8.53 -25.32 -6.54
N PRO A 356 -8.18 -25.99 -7.67
CA PRO A 356 -7.55 -27.29 -7.61
C PRO A 356 -6.31 -27.23 -6.73
N ASP A 357 -6.18 -28.19 -5.83
CA ASP A 357 -4.97 -28.37 -5.02
C ASP A 357 -3.79 -28.52 -5.99
N THR A 358 -3.01 -27.47 -6.14
CA THR A 358 -1.68 -27.56 -6.77
C THR A 358 -0.72 -28.20 -5.77
N HIS A 359 -0.97 -29.48 -5.47
CA HIS A 359 0.04 -30.41 -5.04
C HIS A 359 0.48 -31.13 -6.31
N GLY A 360 1.63 -30.73 -6.82
CA GLY A 360 2.20 -31.44 -7.97
C GLY A 360 3.35 -30.67 -8.60
N VAL A 361 4.55 -31.13 -8.19
CA VAL A 361 5.91 -30.96 -8.75
C VAL A 361 6.64 -29.70 -8.35
#